data_d867abe2ca52d1a203993c122053b35b
#
_entry.id   d867abe2ca52d1a203993c122053b35b
#
_cell.length_a   1.000
_cell.length_b   1.000
_cell.length_c   1.000
_cell.angle_alpha   90.00
_cell.angle_beta   90.00
_cell.angle_gamma   90.00
#
_symmetry.space_group_name_H-M   'P 1'
#
loop_
_entity.id
_entity.type
_entity.pdbx_description
1 polymer ?
#
loop_
_entity_poly.entity_id
_entity_poly.type
_entity_poly.pdbx_seq_one_letter_code
_entity_poly.pdbx_strand_id
1 'polypeptide(L)' 'MNLLKKRAEKRILQKRKEERERLRKDIEDLEAEIKRNETVFNLTTDEYLLESAIFEHNAQRAKMNYLLKLAREIKRLFL' A
#
# COMPACT_ATOMS: atom_id res chain seq x y z
N MET A 1 -11.07 37.56 7.66
CA MET A 1 -10.74 36.26 7.35
C MET A 1 -11.47 35.72 6.14
N ASN A 2 -10.78 35.03 5.38
CA ASN A 2 -11.13 34.81 4.02
C ASN A 2 -11.83 33.45 3.85
N LEU A 3 -13.06 33.47 3.36
CA LEU A 3 -13.84 32.26 3.04
C LEU A 3 -13.13 31.38 2.01
N LEU A 4 -12.41 31.98 1.06
CA LEU A 4 -11.65 31.25 0.05
C LEU A 4 -10.52 30.46 0.67
N LYS A 5 -9.83 31.01 1.67
CA LYS A 5 -8.77 30.32 2.42
C LYS A 5 -9.35 29.11 3.16
N LYS A 6 -10.48 29.25 3.82
CA LYS A 6 -11.16 28.14 4.51
C LYS A 6 -11.57 27.03 3.56
N ARG A 7 -12.09 27.39 2.38
CA ARG A 7 -12.45 26.42 1.34
C ARG A 7 -11.24 25.68 0.81
N ALA A 8 -10.13 26.40 0.58
CA ALA A 8 -8.88 25.80 0.15
C ALA A 8 -8.34 24.81 1.18
N GLU A 9 -8.32 25.19 2.46
CA GLU A 9 -7.90 24.32 3.55
C GLU A 9 -8.77 23.06 3.65
N LYS A 10 -10.09 23.20 3.50
CA LYS A 10 -11.03 22.10 3.51
C LYS A 10 -10.80 21.12 2.36
N ARG A 11 -10.51 21.63 1.16
CA ARG A 11 -10.18 20.82 -0.01
C ARG A 11 -8.90 20.03 0.21
N ILE A 12 -7.87 20.66 0.77
CA ILE A 12 -6.59 20.01 1.08
C ILE A 12 -6.80 18.87 2.07
N LEU A 13 -7.54 19.11 3.15
CA LEU A 13 -7.84 18.09 4.14
C LEU A 13 -8.61 16.91 3.55
N GLN A 14 -9.60 17.18 2.70
CA GLN A 14 -10.37 16.14 2.03
C GLN A 14 -9.49 15.30 1.11
N LYS A 15 -8.61 15.94 0.36
CA LYS A 15 -7.68 15.26 -0.54
C LYS A 15 -6.70 14.35 0.21
N ARG A 16 -6.19 14.82 1.34
CA ARG A 16 -5.32 14.01 2.23
C ARG A 16 -6.04 12.79 2.78
N LYS A 17 -7.29 12.96 3.15
CA LYS A 17 -8.13 11.86 3.62
C LYS A 17 -8.31 10.80 2.55
N GLU A 18 -8.59 11.22 1.31
CA GLU A 18 -8.73 10.32 0.17
C GLU A 18 -7.44 9.57 -0.13
N GLU A 19 -6.30 10.24 -0.06
CA GLU A 19 -4.99 9.61 -0.26
C GLU A 19 -4.69 8.56 0.80
N ARG A 20 -5.00 8.84 2.07
CA ARG A 20 -4.83 7.87 3.16
C ARG A 20 -5.71 6.64 2.97
N GLU A 21 -6.96 6.83 2.57
CA GLU A 21 -7.89 5.73 2.32
C GLU A 21 -7.42 4.87 1.15
N ARG A 22 -6.94 5.49 0.08
CA ARG A 22 -6.39 4.78 -1.08
C ARG A 22 -5.16 3.97 -0.68
N LEU A 23 -4.25 4.55 0.08
CA LEU A 23 -3.04 3.89 0.54
C LEU A 23 -3.38 2.71 1.45
N ARG A 24 -4.33 2.87 2.37
CA ARG A 24 -4.78 1.80 3.25
C ARG A 24 -5.32 0.62 2.43
N LYS A 25 -6.12 0.92 1.42
CA LYS A 25 -6.66 -0.10 0.52
C LYS A 25 -5.55 -0.82 -0.26
N ASP A 26 -4.58 -0.07 -0.77
CA ASP A 26 -3.45 -0.64 -1.51
C ASP A 26 -2.64 -1.59 -0.63
N ILE A 27 -2.43 -1.24 0.64
CA ILE A 27 -1.74 -2.10 1.61
C ILE A 27 -2.56 -3.37 1.88
N GLU A 28 -3.86 -3.24 2.11
CA GLU A 28 -4.75 -4.40 2.33
C GLU A 28 -4.76 -5.33 1.12
N ASP A 29 -4.85 -4.77 -0.08
CA ASP A 29 -4.86 -5.56 -1.32
C ASP A 29 -3.53 -6.31 -1.49
N LEU A 30 -2.41 -5.65 -1.19
CA LEU A 30 -1.10 -6.28 -1.27
C LEU A 30 -0.93 -7.38 -0.22
N GLU A 31 -1.42 -7.18 1.00
CA GLU A 31 -1.41 -8.22 2.04
C GLU A 31 -2.17 -9.47 1.58
N ALA A 32 -3.31 -9.29 0.91
CA ALA A 32 -4.08 -10.40 0.36
C ALA A 32 -3.32 -11.12 -0.76
N GLU A 33 -2.63 -10.38 -1.63
CA GLU A 33 -1.78 -10.96 -2.67
C GLU A 33 -0.62 -11.76 -2.08
N ILE A 34 0.01 -11.24 -1.04
CA ILE A 34 1.10 -11.93 -0.34
C ILE A 34 0.61 -13.26 0.23
N LYS A 35 -0.56 -13.28 0.87
CA LYS A 35 -1.14 -14.51 1.40
C LYS A 35 -1.44 -15.53 0.32
N ARG A 36 -1.95 -15.09 -0.83
CA ARG A 36 -2.19 -15.99 -1.97
C ARG A 36 -0.89 -16.60 -2.49
N ASN A 37 0.15 -15.79 -2.59
CA ASN A 37 1.46 -16.25 -3.04
C ASN A 37 2.10 -17.24 -2.04
N GLU A 38 1.96 -16.99 -0.75
CA GLU A 38 2.41 -17.91 0.30
C GLU A 38 1.70 -19.27 0.18
N THR A 39 0.42 -19.27 -0.14
CA THR A 39 -0.32 -20.51 -0.38
C THR A 39 0.24 -21.28 -1.55
N VAL A 40 0.53 -20.63 -2.67
CA VAL A 40 1.18 -21.24 -3.83
C VAL A 40 2.53 -21.83 -3.43
N PHE A 41 3.36 -21.05 -2.75
CA PHE A 41 4.68 -21.46 -2.28
C PHE A 41 4.62 -22.71 -1.41
N ASN A 42 3.66 -22.78 -0.49
CA ASN A 42 3.52 -23.87 0.46
C ASN A 42 2.93 -25.15 -0.15
N LEU A 43 2.10 -25.02 -1.18
CA LEU A 43 1.39 -26.17 -1.76
C LEU A 43 2.01 -26.73 -3.02
N THR A 44 2.83 -25.96 -3.73
CA THR A 44 3.41 -26.43 -4.98
C THR A 44 4.66 -27.25 -4.74
N THR A 45 4.83 -28.29 -5.57
CA THR A 45 6.07 -29.05 -5.68
C THR A 45 6.78 -28.80 -7.00
N ASP A 46 6.19 -27.98 -7.86
CA ASP A 46 6.77 -27.65 -9.16
C ASP A 46 7.87 -26.60 -8.99
N GLU A 47 9.06 -26.91 -9.52
CA GLU A 47 10.26 -26.09 -9.37
C GLU A 47 10.10 -24.70 -10.02
N TYR A 48 9.44 -24.62 -11.17
CA TYR A 48 9.23 -23.35 -11.87
C TYR A 48 8.20 -22.48 -11.16
N LEU A 49 7.16 -23.09 -10.60
CA LEU A 49 6.19 -22.36 -9.80
C LEU A 49 6.79 -21.86 -8.49
N LEU A 50 7.68 -22.63 -7.86
CA LEU A 50 8.43 -22.18 -6.68
C LEU A 50 9.30 -20.98 -7.01
N GLU A 51 10.03 -21.04 -8.11
CA GLU A 51 10.87 -19.91 -8.57
C GLU A 51 10.02 -18.66 -8.80
N SER A 52 8.89 -18.81 -9.51
CA SER A 52 7.95 -17.72 -9.74
C SER A 52 7.43 -17.13 -8.43
N ALA A 53 7.08 -17.97 -7.47
CA ALA A 53 6.60 -17.52 -6.16
C ALA A 53 7.67 -16.73 -5.39
N ILE A 54 8.94 -17.10 -5.51
CA ILE A 54 10.05 -16.39 -4.89
C ILE A 54 10.22 -15.01 -5.51
N PHE A 55 10.19 -14.89 -6.84
CA PHE A 55 10.26 -13.60 -7.52
C PHE A 55 9.09 -12.71 -7.16
N GLU A 56 7.88 -13.27 -7.14
CA GLU A 56 6.68 -12.55 -6.74
C GLU A 56 6.78 -12.04 -5.30
N HIS A 57 7.26 -12.89 -4.39
CA HIS A 57 7.46 -12.51 -2.99
C HIS A 57 8.42 -11.31 -2.87
N ASN A 58 9.54 -11.34 -3.59
CA ASN A 58 10.51 -10.25 -3.57
C ASN A 58 9.92 -8.95 -4.13
N ALA A 59 9.15 -9.02 -5.20
CA ALA A 59 8.46 -7.87 -5.78
C ALA A 59 7.41 -7.30 -4.81
N GLN A 60 6.63 -8.16 -4.17
CA GLN A 60 5.62 -7.77 -3.18
C GLN A 60 6.26 -7.11 -1.97
N ARG A 61 7.39 -7.64 -1.51
CA ARG A 61 8.14 -7.07 -0.38
C ARG A 61 8.63 -5.66 -0.69
N ALA A 62 9.19 -5.45 -1.87
CA ALA A 62 9.64 -4.14 -2.31
C ALA A 62 8.48 -3.15 -2.38
N LYS A 63 7.36 -3.57 -2.94
CA LYS A 63 6.14 -2.77 -3.03
C LYS A 63 5.58 -2.43 -1.65
N MET A 64 5.54 -3.40 -0.74
CA MET A 64 5.10 -3.17 0.63
C MET A 64 5.99 -2.15 1.35
N ASN A 65 7.29 -2.25 1.21
CA ASN A 65 8.22 -1.30 1.79
C ASN A 65 7.97 0.12 1.29
N TYR A 66 7.68 0.28 -0.01
CA TYR A 66 7.31 1.55 -0.60
C TYR A 66 6.01 2.11 0.00
N LEU A 67 4.96 1.28 0.07
CA LEU A 67 3.66 1.70 0.62
C LEU A 67 3.77 2.09 2.10
N LEU A 68 4.54 1.35 2.88
CA LEU A 68 4.76 1.67 4.30
C LEU A 68 5.58 2.95 4.46
N LYS A 69 6.53 3.20 3.56
CA LYS A 69 7.25 4.48 3.54
C LYS A 69 6.29 5.64 3.30
N LEU A 70 5.38 5.51 2.33
CA LEU A 70 4.36 6.53 2.07
C LEU A 70 3.45 6.74 3.28
N ALA A 71 3.05 5.67 3.95
CA ALA A 71 2.22 5.75 5.14
C ALA A 71 2.90 6.54 6.26
N ARG A 72 4.20 6.30 6.48
CA ARG A 72 4.99 7.04 7.47
C ARG A 72 5.11 8.53 7.10
N GLU A 73 5.31 8.83 5.84
CA GLU A 73 5.41 10.23 5.36
C GLU A 73 4.08 10.97 5.57
N ILE A 74 2.96 10.35 5.25
CA ILE A 74 1.64 10.93 5.46
C ILE A 74 1.41 11.17 6.94
N LYS A 75 1.72 10.20 7.79
CA LYS A 75 1.60 10.34 9.24
C LYS A 75 2.44 11.49 9.77
N ARG A 76 3.69 11.61 9.32
CA ARG A 76 4.60 12.67 9.77
C ARG A 76 4.14 14.06 9.35
N LEU A 77 3.59 14.19 8.12
CA LEU A 77 3.24 15.50 7.56
C LEU A 77 1.86 15.97 8.00
N PHE A 78 0.95 15.08 8.37
CA PHE A 78 -0.46 15.41 8.56
C PHE A 78 -1.04 15.05 9.93
N LEU A 79 -0.19 14.65 10.83
CA LEU A 79 -0.58 14.46 12.23
C LEU A 79 0.05 15.57 13.11
#